data_26fb1f87baffd11969ccc245fd38886a
#
_entry.id   26fb1f87baffd11969ccc245fd38886a
#
_cell.length_a   1.000
_cell.length_b   1.000
_cell.length_c   1.000
_cell.angle_alpha   90.00
_cell.angle_beta   90.00
_cell.angle_gamma   90.00
#
_symmetry.space_group_name_H-M   'P 1'
#
loop_
_entity.id
_entity.type
_entity.pdbx_description
1 polymer ?
#
loop_
_entity_poly.entity_id
_entity_poly.type
_entity_poly.pdbx_seq_one_letter_code
_entity_poly.pdbx_strand_id
1 'polypeptide(L)'
;MRISRQELIGKLKHEINSPLAAIRNALYLVAVRTHDPELERYLRLADAEVSRISAILKNANQADENKRVHAIPPLEDAAPAA
;
A
#
# COMPACT_ATOMS: atom_id res chain seq x y z
N MET A 1 -4.82 -10.21 27.16
CA MET A 1 -5.73 -9.60 26.33
C MET A 1 -5.51 -9.84 24.88
N ARG A 2 -6.53 -10.07 24.12
CA ARG A 2 -6.38 -10.34 22.74
C ARG A 2 -6.73 -9.18 21.91
N ILE A 3 -6.02 -8.91 20.89
CA ILE A 3 -6.28 -7.79 20.03
C ILE A 3 -6.98 -8.36 18.83
N SER A 4 -8.00 -7.74 18.33
CA SER A 4 -8.73 -8.27 17.23
C SER A 4 -7.91 -8.12 15.97
N ARG A 5 -8.31 -8.85 14.94
CA ARG A 5 -7.60 -8.77 13.68
C ARG A 5 -7.69 -7.38 13.10
N GLN A 6 -8.82 -6.73 13.19
CA GLN A 6 -8.95 -5.40 12.67
C GLN A 6 -8.10 -4.41 13.42
N GLU A 7 -7.98 -4.57 14.72
CA GLU A 7 -7.16 -3.68 15.51
C GLU A 7 -5.70 -3.88 15.15
N LEU A 8 -5.30 -5.13 14.92
CA LEU A 8 -3.92 -5.39 14.57
C LEU A 8 -3.60 -4.79 13.21
N ILE A 9 -4.49 -4.95 12.23
CA ILE A 9 -4.27 -4.41 10.91
C ILE A 9 -4.20 -2.89 10.99
N GLY A 10 -5.07 -2.27 11.76
CA GLY A 10 -5.06 -0.83 11.91
C GLY A 10 -3.78 -0.32 12.52
N LYS A 11 -3.26 -1.06 13.50
CA LYS A 11 -2.05 -0.66 14.15
C LYS A 11 -0.87 -0.80 13.19
N LEU A 12 -0.81 -1.90 12.44
CA LEU A 12 0.26 -2.10 11.50
C LEU A 12 0.22 -1.04 10.41
N LYS A 13 -1.00 -0.68 9.98
CA LYS A 13 -1.15 0.33 8.95
C LYS A 13 -0.58 1.64 9.44
N HIS A 14 -0.85 2.02 10.68
CA HIS A 14 -0.34 3.24 11.24
C HIS A 14 1.19 3.19 11.34
N GLU A 15 1.71 2.10 11.83
CA GLU A 15 3.13 1.98 12.03
C GLU A 15 3.92 1.92 10.74
N ILE A 16 3.30 1.44 9.67
CA ILE A 16 3.98 1.35 8.40
C ILE A 16 3.82 2.62 7.60
N ASN A 17 2.70 3.32 7.76
CA ASN A 17 2.49 4.55 7.01
C ASN A 17 3.53 5.62 7.30
N SER A 18 4.03 5.66 8.52
CA SER A 18 5.01 6.66 8.88
C SER A 18 6.31 6.51 8.08
N PRO A 19 6.94 5.33 8.07
CA PRO A 19 8.15 5.16 7.28
C PRO A 19 7.86 5.25 5.77
N LEU A 20 6.66 4.88 5.33
CA LEU A 20 6.35 4.99 3.92
C LEU A 20 6.29 6.46 3.51
N ALA A 21 5.73 7.31 4.38
CA ALA A 21 5.66 8.74 4.08
C ALA A 21 7.07 9.31 4.02
N ALA A 22 7.96 8.85 4.89
CA ALA A 22 9.32 9.32 4.91
C ALA A 22 10.05 8.90 3.64
N ILE A 23 9.84 7.68 3.19
CA ILE A 23 10.47 7.19 1.97
C ILE A 23 9.95 7.97 0.78
N ARG A 24 8.64 8.20 0.71
CA ARG A 24 8.05 8.93 -0.40
C ARG A 24 8.60 10.36 -0.44
N ASN A 25 8.76 10.98 0.73
CA ASN A 25 9.27 12.31 0.80
C ASN A 25 10.73 12.36 0.32
N ALA A 26 11.52 11.35 0.69
CA ALA A 26 12.89 11.29 0.25
C ALA A 26 12.97 11.11 -1.27
N LEU A 27 12.10 10.27 -1.83
CA LEU A 27 12.09 10.05 -3.26
C LEU A 27 11.71 11.35 -3.98
N TYR A 28 10.80 12.10 -3.42
CA TYR A 28 10.38 13.36 -4.00
C TYR A 28 11.55 14.35 -4.00
N LEU A 29 12.27 14.43 -2.90
CA LEU A 29 13.38 15.36 -2.81
C LEU A 29 14.49 15.02 -3.80
N VAL A 30 14.71 13.74 -4.05
CA VAL A 30 15.71 13.35 -5.02
C VAL A 30 15.19 13.67 -6.42
N ALA A 31 13.92 13.41 -6.66
CA ALA A 31 13.32 13.62 -7.96
C ALA A 31 13.41 15.08 -8.41
N VAL A 32 13.18 16.01 -7.49
CA VAL A 32 13.21 17.42 -7.86
C VAL A 32 14.63 17.91 -8.10
N ARG A 33 15.61 17.14 -7.71
CA ARG A 33 17.00 17.55 -7.91
C ARG A 33 17.72 16.80 -9.00
N THR A 34 17.10 15.81 -9.57
CA THR A 34 17.78 15.05 -10.59
C THR A 34 17.26 15.39 -11.98
N HIS A 35 18.13 15.37 -12.94
CA HIS A 35 17.73 15.64 -14.30
C HIS A 35 18.13 14.47 -15.18
N ASP A 36 18.54 13.38 -14.56
CA ASP A 36 18.97 12.21 -15.31
C ASP A 36 17.75 11.32 -15.59
N PRO A 37 17.38 11.13 -16.84
CA PRO A 37 16.19 10.35 -17.18
C PRO A 37 16.22 8.93 -16.65
N GLU A 38 17.40 8.35 -16.56
CA GLU A 38 17.50 7.00 -16.08
C GLU A 38 17.19 6.95 -14.59
N LEU A 39 17.70 7.93 -13.84
CA LEU A 39 17.41 7.99 -12.42
C LEU A 39 15.95 8.31 -12.20
N GLU A 40 15.36 9.14 -13.04
CA GLU A 40 13.96 9.47 -12.89
C GLU A 40 13.10 8.22 -13.08
N ARG A 41 13.52 7.34 -13.96
CA ARG A 41 12.78 6.12 -14.18
C ARG A 41 12.83 5.24 -12.95
N TYR A 42 14.00 5.11 -12.31
CA TYR A 42 14.12 4.33 -11.11
C TYR A 42 13.31 4.94 -9.97
N LEU A 43 13.27 6.26 -9.90
CA LEU A 43 12.50 6.93 -8.87
C LEU A 43 11.01 6.66 -9.05
N ARG A 44 10.54 6.64 -10.31
CA ARG A 44 9.15 6.35 -10.56
C ARG A 44 8.81 4.91 -10.18
N LEU A 45 9.75 3.99 -10.42
CA LEU A 45 9.51 2.61 -10.06
C LEU A 45 9.44 2.47 -8.54
N ALA A 46 10.31 3.17 -7.82
CA ALA A 46 10.31 3.11 -6.37
C ALA A 46 9.02 3.72 -5.82
N ASP A 47 8.59 4.83 -6.38
CA ASP A 47 7.38 5.48 -5.92
C ASP A 47 6.16 4.59 -6.18
N ALA A 48 6.18 3.88 -7.30
CA ALA A 48 5.09 2.97 -7.61
C ALA A 48 5.02 1.85 -6.58
N GLU A 49 6.18 1.37 -6.12
CA GLU A 49 6.19 0.32 -5.13
C GLU A 49 5.69 0.82 -3.77
N VAL A 50 6.02 2.06 -3.42
CA VAL A 50 5.54 2.63 -2.17
C VAL A 50 4.02 2.74 -2.25
N SER A 51 3.49 3.18 -3.40
CA SER A 51 2.06 3.30 -3.58
C SER A 51 1.40 1.93 -3.50
N ARG A 52 2.08 0.91 -4.01
CA ARG A 52 1.55 -0.43 -3.99
C ARG A 52 1.45 -0.95 -2.57
N ILE A 53 2.46 -0.67 -1.74
CA ILE A 53 2.42 -1.10 -0.35
C ILE A 53 1.25 -0.42 0.37
N SER A 54 1.04 0.86 0.10
CA SER A 54 -0.05 1.59 0.71
C SER A 54 -1.38 0.98 0.30
N ALA A 55 -1.50 0.60 -0.97
CA ALA A 55 -2.74 0.01 -1.46
C ALA A 55 -2.97 -1.36 -0.84
N ILE A 56 -1.91 -2.14 -0.64
CA ILE A 56 -2.04 -3.45 -0.03
C ILE A 56 -2.56 -3.30 1.39
N LEU A 57 -2.04 -2.35 2.14
CA LEU A 57 -2.47 -2.14 3.51
C LEU A 57 -3.93 -1.70 3.55
N LYS A 58 -4.31 -0.83 2.64
CA LYS A 58 -5.66 -0.35 2.60
C LYS A 58 -6.61 -1.48 2.21
N ASN A 59 -6.22 -2.27 1.24
CA ASN A 59 -7.06 -3.36 0.79
C ASN A 59 -7.18 -4.48 1.83
N ALA A 60 -6.13 -4.70 2.59
CA ALA A 60 -6.18 -5.71 3.61
C ALA A 60 -7.25 -5.38 4.64
N ASN A 61 -7.33 -4.10 5.02
CA ASN A 61 -8.31 -3.68 5.98
C ASN A 61 -9.71 -3.78 5.38
N GLN A 62 -9.87 -3.37 4.14
CA GLN A 62 -11.16 -3.42 3.50
C GLN A 62 -11.60 -4.86 3.23
N ALA A 63 -10.67 -5.71 2.88
CA ALA A 63 -11.01 -7.10 2.63
C ALA A 63 -11.51 -7.76 3.90
N ASP A 64 -10.94 -7.41 5.03
CA ASP A 64 -11.36 -7.99 6.29
C ASP A 64 -12.78 -7.53 6.60
N GLU A 65 -13.10 -6.28 6.34
CA GLU A 65 -14.42 -5.77 6.58
C GLU A 65 -15.40 -6.40 5.61
N ASN A 66 -15.04 -6.56 4.38
CA ASN A 66 -15.91 -7.15 3.40
C ASN A 66 -16.22 -8.59 3.75
N LYS A 67 -15.27 -9.30 4.25
CA LYS A 67 -15.49 -10.65 4.62
C LYS A 67 -16.51 -10.73 5.69
N ARG A 68 -16.58 -9.79 6.55
CA ARG A 68 -17.50 -9.79 7.58
C ARG A 68 -18.88 -9.51 7.07
N VAL A 69 -19.03 -8.58 6.24
CA VAL A 69 -20.30 -8.19 5.69
C VAL A 69 -20.78 -9.09 4.59
N HIS A 70 -19.96 -9.50 3.72
CA HIS A 70 -20.36 -10.31 2.62
C HIS A 70 -19.74 -11.64 2.68
N ALA A 71 -20.46 -12.56 2.56
CA ALA A 71 -19.91 -13.87 2.62
C ALA A 71 -19.50 -14.21 1.23
N ILE A 72 -19.83 -13.56 0.32
CA ILE A 72 -19.47 -13.85 -0.97
C ILE A 72 -18.22 -13.48 -1.51
N PRO A 73 -17.61 -14.31 -2.06
CA PRO A 73 -16.33 -14.11 -2.59
C PRO A 73 -16.47 -13.82 -4.00
N PRO A 74 -16.29 -12.92 -4.39
CA PRO A 74 -16.36 -12.53 -5.72
C PRO A 74 -15.31 -12.96 -6.55
N LEU A 75 -14.80 -13.87 -6.32
CA LEU A 75 -13.87 -14.39 -7.07
C LEU A 75 -13.84 -14.05 -8.39
N GLU A 76 -14.79 -14.12 -8.89
CA GLU A 76 -14.82 -13.87 -10.22
C GLU A 76 -14.14 -12.64 -10.50
N ASP A 77 -14.40 -11.79 -9.93
CA ASP A 77 -13.86 -10.58 -10.25
C ASP A 77 -12.45 -10.78 -10.29
N ALA A 78 -12.03 -11.46 -9.53
CA ALA A 78 -10.66 -11.59 -9.48
C ALA A 78 -10.21 -12.02 -10.76
N ALA A 79 -10.68 -12.92 -11.14
CA ALA A 79 -10.27 -13.51 -12.30
C ALA A 79 -9.74 -12.63 -13.25
N PRO A 80 -10.34 -11.88 -13.66
CA PRO A 80 -9.97 -11.16 -14.75
C PRO A 80 -8.61 -10.96 -14.88
N ALA A 81 -8.15 -10.76 -14.11
CA ALA A 81 -6.86 -10.58 -14.14
C ALA A 81 -6.36 -11.07 -15.33
N ALA A 82 -6.76 -11.82 -15.66
CA ALA A 82 -6.23 -12.37 -16.77
C ALA A 82 -5.83 -11.44 -17.74
#